data_f02d02fa775c0141edd620cb0a11e957
#
_entry.id   f02d02fa775c0141edd620cb0a11e957
#
_cell.length_a   1.000
_cell.length_b   1.000
_cell.length_c   1.000
_cell.angle_alpha   90.00
_cell.angle_beta   90.00
_cell.angle_gamma   90.00
#
_symmetry.space_group_name_H-M   'P 1'
#
loop_
_entity.id
_entity.type
_entity.pdbx_description
1 polymer ?
#
loop_
_entity_poly.entity_id
_entity_poly.type
_entity_poly.pdbx_seq_one_letter_code
_entity_poly.pdbx_strand_id
1 'polypeptide(L)'
;MLISVFGVAVLVAGDLLGGREGLVLATVVLMVVLGYAYYSADTLALRAMNAQPIGEAGAPVLYKIVRELSYEARRPMPRIYVSPTESPNAFAAGRDPRTASVCCTVGLLRILDEHELRAVVAHELAHVYNRDVLVSSVAGALAAVLTWSASLLWLLPGLDDGGEDDEGLAGLIGAVLLAPLAAILVRSAVSRSREYHADASAARLTGDPLSLATALRKIDAGSRRTPLRGGPGMAGIGHLMIVNPFAASVGRSGWAGRLCATHPPVHERVARLERLAGIKDPATDRAE
;
A
#
# COMPACT_ATOMS: atom_id res chain seq x y z
N MET A 1 -11.65 10.05 -9.07
CA MET A 1 -11.86 9.82 -10.50
C MET A 1 -11.95 8.32 -10.84
N LEU A 2 -10.97 7.46 -10.55
CA LEU A 2 -11.01 6.04 -10.96
C LEU A 2 -12.06 5.22 -10.21
N ILE A 3 -12.25 5.42 -8.91
CA ILE A 3 -13.35 4.80 -8.14
C ILE A 3 -14.70 5.18 -8.73
N SER A 4 -14.85 6.43 -9.20
CA SER A 4 -16.07 6.88 -9.86
C SER A 4 -16.27 6.19 -11.23
N VAL A 5 -15.20 6.02 -12.01
CA VAL A 5 -15.25 5.30 -13.29
C VAL A 5 -15.63 3.83 -13.08
N PHE A 6 -15.03 3.17 -12.08
CA PHE A 6 -15.40 1.81 -11.69
C PHE A 6 -16.88 1.71 -11.28
N GLY A 7 -17.33 2.63 -10.43
CA GLY A 7 -18.74 2.69 -10.02
C GLY A 7 -19.68 2.83 -11.20
N VAL A 8 -19.39 3.74 -12.14
CA VAL A 8 -20.18 3.90 -13.37
C VAL A 8 -20.17 2.62 -14.20
N ALA A 9 -19.03 1.97 -14.38
CA ALA A 9 -18.94 0.72 -15.14
C ALA A 9 -19.81 -0.40 -14.52
N VAL A 10 -19.81 -0.54 -13.19
CA VAL A 10 -20.67 -1.51 -12.48
C VAL A 10 -22.15 -1.20 -12.69
N LEU A 11 -22.54 0.07 -12.62
CA LEU A 11 -23.93 0.48 -12.82
C LEU A 11 -24.40 0.25 -14.26
N VAL A 12 -23.55 0.60 -15.24
CA VAL A 12 -23.83 0.34 -16.66
C VAL A 12 -23.96 -1.15 -16.95
N ALA A 13 -23.06 -1.97 -16.38
CA ALA A 13 -23.16 -3.43 -16.53
C ALA A 13 -24.45 -3.97 -15.90
N GLY A 14 -24.87 -3.48 -14.73
CA GLY A 14 -26.12 -3.84 -14.09
C GLY A 14 -27.34 -3.51 -14.96
N ASP A 15 -27.36 -2.32 -15.55
CA ASP A 15 -28.45 -1.88 -16.45
C ASP A 15 -28.51 -2.73 -17.72
N LEU A 16 -27.36 -2.99 -18.35
CA LEU A 16 -27.28 -3.81 -19.57
C LEU A 16 -27.70 -5.27 -19.36
N LEU A 17 -27.40 -5.86 -18.21
CA LEU A 17 -27.68 -7.27 -17.90
C LEU A 17 -29.09 -7.52 -17.37
N GLY A 18 -29.68 -6.56 -16.65
CA GLY A 18 -30.96 -6.74 -15.97
C GLY A 18 -31.90 -5.53 -16.03
N GLY A 19 -31.62 -4.56 -16.90
CA GLY A 19 -32.41 -3.34 -17.01
C GLY A 19 -32.51 -2.62 -15.66
N ARG A 20 -33.68 -2.06 -15.34
CA ARG A 20 -33.93 -1.32 -14.11
C ARG A 20 -33.66 -2.15 -12.84
N GLU A 21 -34.01 -3.42 -12.83
CA GLU A 21 -33.80 -4.29 -11.68
C GLU A 21 -32.30 -4.59 -11.49
N GLY A 22 -31.59 -4.85 -12.59
CA GLY A 22 -30.13 -5.02 -12.58
C GLY A 22 -29.41 -3.76 -12.12
N LEU A 23 -29.86 -2.57 -12.53
CA LEU A 23 -29.29 -1.30 -12.06
C LEU A 23 -29.49 -1.09 -10.56
N VAL A 24 -30.68 -1.40 -10.01
CA VAL A 24 -30.95 -1.32 -8.58
C VAL A 24 -30.07 -2.29 -7.80
N LEU A 25 -29.96 -3.54 -8.26
CA LEU A 25 -29.11 -4.55 -7.63
C LEU A 25 -27.63 -4.11 -7.65
N ALA A 26 -27.13 -3.67 -8.81
CA ALA A 26 -25.75 -3.17 -8.94
C ALA A 26 -25.47 -1.98 -8.02
N THR A 27 -26.44 -1.07 -7.85
CA THR A 27 -26.32 0.06 -6.92
C THR A 27 -26.20 -0.42 -5.49
N VAL A 28 -27.05 -1.33 -5.05
CA VAL A 28 -27.01 -1.89 -3.70
C VAL A 28 -25.68 -2.61 -3.44
N VAL A 29 -25.26 -3.47 -4.35
CA VAL A 29 -23.98 -4.19 -4.27
C VAL A 29 -22.81 -3.21 -4.19
N LEU A 30 -22.78 -2.21 -5.06
CA LEU A 30 -21.73 -1.18 -5.05
C LEU A 30 -21.67 -0.42 -3.72
N MET A 31 -22.81 -0.01 -3.17
CA MET A 31 -22.89 0.66 -1.88
C MET A 31 -22.40 -0.20 -0.73
N VAL A 32 -22.75 -1.49 -0.73
CA VAL A 32 -22.28 -2.45 0.28
C VAL A 32 -20.77 -2.66 0.16
N VAL A 33 -20.26 -2.86 -1.05
CA VAL A 33 -18.81 -3.06 -1.31
C VAL A 33 -18.00 -1.83 -0.93
N LEU A 34 -18.44 -0.64 -1.33
CA LEU A 34 -17.75 0.61 -0.98
C LEU A 34 -17.81 0.87 0.53
N GLY A 35 -18.98 0.64 1.15
CA GLY A 35 -19.14 0.74 2.61
C GLY A 35 -18.20 -0.23 3.33
N TYR A 36 -18.19 -1.49 2.94
CA TYR A 36 -17.30 -2.49 3.51
C TYR A 36 -15.82 -2.11 3.31
N ALA A 37 -15.42 -1.72 2.11
CA ALA A 37 -14.06 -1.27 1.82
C ALA A 37 -13.65 -0.08 2.69
N TYR A 38 -14.54 0.89 2.87
CA TYR A 38 -14.30 2.06 3.72
C TYR A 38 -14.13 1.70 5.20
N TYR A 39 -15.00 0.82 5.73
CA TYR A 39 -14.99 0.48 7.15
C TYR A 39 -13.94 -0.57 7.53
N SER A 40 -13.55 -1.45 6.60
CA SER A 40 -12.66 -2.58 6.86
C SER A 40 -11.23 -2.39 6.35
N ALA A 41 -10.93 -1.25 5.72
CA ALA A 41 -9.67 -1.03 5.02
C ALA A 41 -8.43 -1.19 5.92
N ASP A 42 -8.47 -0.68 7.15
CA ASP A 42 -7.40 -0.85 8.15
C ASP A 42 -7.28 -2.30 8.62
N THR A 43 -8.41 -2.90 8.93
CA THR A 43 -8.47 -4.28 9.45
C THR A 43 -7.97 -5.30 8.42
N LEU A 44 -8.30 -5.10 7.14
CA LEU A 44 -7.85 -5.98 6.06
C LEU A 44 -6.33 -5.93 5.89
N ALA A 45 -5.73 -4.74 5.88
CA ALA A 45 -4.28 -4.58 5.77
C ALA A 45 -3.55 -5.21 6.96
N LEU A 46 -4.02 -4.94 8.18
CA LEU A 46 -3.43 -5.49 9.40
C LEU A 46 -3.54 -7.02 9.46
N ARG A 47 -4.71 -7.59 9.09
CA ARG A 47 -4.91 -9.05 9.04
C ARG A 47 -4.03 -9.72 7.99
N ALA A 48 -3.91 -9.14 6.79
CA ALA A 48 -3.07 -9.70 5.73
C ALA A 48 -1.60 -9.78 6.15
N MET A 49 -1.15 -8.87 7.03
CA MET A 49 0.21 -8.85 7.58
C MET A 49 0.33 -9.61 8.91
N ASN A 50 -0.71 -10.28 9.39
CA ASN A 50 -0.76 -10.90 10.73
C ASN A 50 -0.31 -9.94 11.84
N ALA A 51 -0.60 -8.64 11.66
CA ALA A 51 -0.17 -7.60 12.56
C ALA A 51 -0.92 -7.67 13.89
N GLN A 52 -0.18 -7.60 14.99
CA GLN A 52 -0.73 -7.63 16.34
C GLN A 52 -0.61 -6.25 16.98
N PRO A 53 -1.64 -5.79 17.71
CA PRO A 53 -1.54 -4.56 18.48
C PRO A 53 -0.45 -4.74 19.56
N ILE A 54 0.40 -3.73 19.70
CA ILE A 54 1.46 -3.76 20.69
C ILE A 54 1.35 -2.56 21.62
N GLY A 55 1.56 -2.81 22.91
CA GLY A 55 1.65 -1.76 23.93
C GLY A 55 3.08 -1.27 24.14
N GLU A 56 3.23 -0.25 24.97
CA GLU A 56 4.53 0.39 25.27
C GLU A 56 5.58 -0.60 25.78
N ALA A 57 5.17 -1.55 26.64
CA ALA A 57 6.08 -2.55 27.20
C ALA A 57 6.64 -3.52 26.13
N GLY A 58 5.90 -3.75 25.04
CA GLY A 58 6.32 -4.69 23.98
C GLY A 58 7.24 -4.05 22.93
N ALA A 59 7.17 -2.73 22.72
CA ALA A 59 8.03 -2.00 21.78
C ALA A 59 8.30 -0.57 22.28
N PRO A 60 9.06 -0.40 23.37
CA PRO A 60 9.20 0.89 24.04
C PRO A 60 9.81 1.98 23.14
N VAL A 61 10.81 1.65 22.34
CA VAL A 61 11.43 2.60 21.39
C VAL A 61 10.45 3.07 20.33
N LEU A 62 9.74 2.14 19.69
CA LEU A 62 8.73 2.48 18.67
C LEU A 62 7.61 3.33 19.28
N TYR A 63 7.15 2.97 20.47
CA TYR A 63 6.08 3.68 21.18
C TYR A 63 6.50 5.12 21.53
N LYS A 64 7.73 5.30 22.03
CA LYS A 64 8.34 6.60 22.31
C LYS A 64 8.38 7.46 21.03
N ILE A 65 8.92 6.91 19.95
CA ILE A 65 9.05 7.62 18.66
C ILE A 65 7.68 8.10 18.15
N VAL A 66 6.68 7.21 18.07
CA VAL A 66 5.34 7.57 17.59
C VAL A 66 4.69 8.65 18.46
N ARG A 67 4.84 8.55 19.78
CA ARG A 67 4.32 9.52 20.74
C ARG A 67 4.95 10.91 20.55
N GLU A 68 6.27 10.97 20.47
CA GLU A 68 7.01 12.22 20.29
C GLU A 68 6.65 12.89 18.97
N LEU A 69 6.70 12.15 17.85
CA LEU A 69 6.37 12.69 16.53
C LEU A 69 4.90 13.15 16.45
N SER A 70 3.97 12.42 17.08
CA SER A 70 2.56 12.83 17.12
C SER A 70 2.38 14.12 17.94
N TYR A 71 3.12 14.26 19.04
CA TYR A 71 3.11 15.48 19.85
C TYR A 71 3.70 16.67 19.11
N GLU A 72 4.87 16.49 18.47
CA GLU A 72 5.52 17.51 17.64
C GLU A 72 4.63 17.97 16.48
N ALA A 73 3.95 17.02 15.82
CA ALA A 73 3.00 17.31 14.76
C ALA A 73 1.67 17.90 15.26
N ARG A 74 1.41 17.94 16.58
CA ARG A 74 0.14 18.32 17.19
C ARG A 74 -1.05 17.55 16.62
N ARG A 75 -0.88 16.23 16.48
CA ARG A 75 -1.86 15.32 15.88
C ARG A 75 -2.14 14.14 16.81
N PRO A 76 -3.29 13.47 16.68
CA PRO A 76 -3.58 12.29 17.47
C PRO A 76 -2.58 11.19 17.19
N MET A 77 -2.18 10.48 18.26
CA MET A 77 -1.29 9.32 18.16
C MET A 77 -2.06 8.13 17.56
N PRO A 78 -1.56 7.50 16.48
CA PRO A 78 -2.18 6.32 15.90
C PRO A 78 -1.99 5.09 16.78
N ARG A 79 -2.78 4.05 16.54
CA ARG A 79 -2.58 2.73 17.15
C ARG A 79 -1.33 2.08 16.55
N ILE A 80 -0.55 1.38 17.39
CA ILE A 80 0.71 0.78 16.98
C ILE A 80 0.53 -0.73 16.86
N TYR A 81 1.00 -1.28 15.75
CA TYR A 81 0.97 -2.70 15.43
C TYR A 81 2.37 -3.18 15.03
N VAL A 82 2.64 -4.44 15.29
CA VAL A 82 3.85 -5.13 14.82
C VAL A 82 3.44 -6.38 14.07
N SER A 83 3.98 -6.56 12.87
CA SER A 83 3.83 -7.78 12.08
C SER A 83 5.03 -8.70 12.32
N PRO A 84 4.82 -10.01 12.51
CA PRO A 84 5.91 -10.98 12.73
C PRO A 84 6.76 -11.24 11.48
N THR A 85 6.50 -10.54 10.39
CA THR A 85 7.17 -10.71 9.11
C THR A 85 8.63 -10.27 9.17
N GLU A 86 9.53 -11.12 8.65
CA GLU A 86 10.96 -10.84 8.54
C GLU A 86 11.32 -9.90 7.36
N SER A 87 10.44 -9.74 6.39
CA SER A 87 10.60 -8.74 5.31
C SER A 87 10.52 -7.34 5.90
N PRO A 88 11.58 -6.50 5.80
CA PRO A 88 11.57 -5.19 6.43
C PRO A 88 10.62 -4.25 5.69
N ASN A 89 9.60 -3.77 6.41
CA ASN A 89 8.65 -2.80 5.88
C ASN A 89 7.87 -2.09 7.00
N ALA A 90 7.23 -0.98 6.62
CA ALA A 90 6.25 -0.29 7.45
C ALA A 90 5.09 0.17 6.57
N PHE A 91 3.94 0.40 7.18
CA PHE A 91 2.78 1.00 6.51
C PHE A 91 1.84 1.64 7.52
N ALA A 92 1.09 2.62 7.03
CA ALA A 92 -0.03 3.17 7.75
C ALA A 92 -1.36 2.72 7.11
N ALA A 93 -2.37 2.46 7.94
CA ALA A 93 -3.72 2.10 7.52
C ALA A 93 -4.76 2.86 8.34
N GLY A 94 -5.93 3.15 7.76
CA GLY A 94 -7.01 3.83 8.47
C GLY A 94 -7.83 4.73 7.58
N ARG A 95 -8.86 5.35 8.18
CA ARG A 95 -9.81 6.24 7.49
C ARG A 95 -9.51 7.71 7.73
N ASP A 96 -9.04 8.00 8.92
CA ASP A 96 -8.74 9.35 9.38
C ASP A 96 -7.63 9.30 10.45
N PRO A 97 -7.02 10.44 10.80
CA PRO A 97 -5.93 10.47 11.80
C PRO A 97 -6.30 9.94 13.19
N ARG A 98 -7.58 9.91 13.57
CA ARG A 98 -8.03 9.43 14.88
C ARG A 98 -8.16 7.92 14.94
N THR A 99 -8.45 7.30 13.80
CA THR A 99 -8.63 5.84 13.66
C THR A 99 -7.46 5.16 12.99
N ALA A 100 -6.42 5.91 12.64
CA ALA A 100 -5.24 5.39 11.96
C ALA A 100 -4.44 4.40 12.82
N SER A 101 -3.76 3.51 12.13
CA SER A 101 -2.84 2.54 12.68
C SER A 101 -1.51 2.62 11.92
N VAL A 102 -0.39 2.50 12.62
CA VAL A 102 0.94 2.35 12.03
C VAL A 102 1.44 0.95 12.36
N CYS A 103 1.91 0.25 11.36
CA CYS A 103 2.45 -1.10 11.49
C CYS A 103 3.89 -1.14 11.03
N CYS A 104 4.77 -1.68 11.88
CA CYS A 104 6.15 -2.00 11.56
C CYS A 104 6.34 -3.52 11.55
N THR A 105 7.19 -4.04 10.67
CA THR A 105 7.54 -5.46 10.69
C THR A 105 8.70 -5.73 11.65
N VAL A 106 8.79 -6.94 12.18
CA VAL A 106 9.94 -7.38 12.99
C VAL A 106 11.24 -7.22 12.20
N GLY A 107 11.22 -7.54 10.89
CA GLY A 107 12.38 -7.35 10.02
C GLY A 107 12.84 -5.90 9.94
N LEU A 108 11.90 -4.93 9.90
CA LEU A 108 12.24 -3.50 9.92
C LEU A 108 12.91 -3.11 11.24
N LEU A 109 12.31 -3.50 12.38
CA LEU A 109 12.78 -3.16 13.71
C LEU A 109 14.18 -3.72 14.02
N ARG A 110 14.61 -4.78 13.30
CA ARG A 110 15.94 -5.36 13.43
C ARG A 110 17.02 -4.63 12.66
N ILE A 111 16.70 -4.05 11.51
CA ILE A 111 17.71 -3.48 10.59
C ILE A 111 17.90 -1.98 10.76
N LEU A 112 16.91 -1.27 11.33
CA LEU A 112 16.96 0.17 11.50
C LEU A 112 17.42 0.53 12.91
N ASP A 113 18.25 1.55 13.00
CA ASP A 113 18.52 2.23 14.26
C ASP A 113 17.39 3.20 14.66
N GLU A 114 17.50 3.85 15.83
CA GLU A 114 16.44 4.72 16.35
C GLU A 114 16.20 5.94 15.46
N HIS A 115 17.23 6.54 14.85
CA HIS A 115 17.11 7.70 13.97
C HIS A 115 16.43 7.32 12.65
N GLU A 116 16.84 6.21 12.06
CA GLU A 116 16.25 5.66 10.83
C GLU A 116 14.79 5.25 11.04
N LEU A 117 14.50 4.57 12.17
CA LEU A 117 13.13 4.20 12.52
C LEU A 117 12.27 5.42 12.75
N ARG A 118 12.79 6.47 13.41
CA ARG A 118 12.09 7.76 13.59
C ARG A 118 11.75 8.40 12.24
N ALA A 119 12.67 8.38 11.29
CA ALA A 119 12.46 8.93 9.96
C ALA A 119 11.40 8.17 9.16
N VAL A 120 11.41 6.83 9.22
CA VAL A 120 10.38 5.96 8.60
C VAL A 120 9.02 6.19 9.23
N VAL A 121 8.92 6.22 10.56
CA VAL A 121 7.66 6.48 11.28
C VAL A 121 7.14 7.89 10.94
N ALA A 122 8.01 8.90 10.84
CA ALA A 122 7.62 10.24 10.43
C ALA A 122 7.02 10.28 9.01
N HIS A 123 7.57 9.47 8.09
CA HIS A 123 7.03 9.31 6.74
C HIS A 123 5.62 8.69 6.77
N GLU A 124 5.42 7.61 7.53
CA GLU A 124 4.10 6.97 7.67
C GLU A 124 3.08 7.92 8.33
N LEU A 125 3.50 8.67 9.34
CA LEU A 125 2.65 9.67 9.97
C LEU A 125 2.29 10.81 9.02
N ALA A 126 3.17 11.19 8.09
CA ALA A 126 2.84 12.19 7.07
C ALA A 126 1.67 11.73 6.20
N HIS A 127 1.64 10.46 5.78
CA HIS A 127 0.49 9.89 5.04
C HIS A 127 -0.80 9.90 5.86
N VAL A 128 -0.72 9.57 7.16
CA VAL A 128 -1.87 9.61 8.07
C VAL A 128 -2.43 11.04 8.15
N TYR A 129 -1.57 12.02 8.40
CA TYR A 129 -1.98 13.40 8.65
C TYR A 129 -2.45 14.13 7.39
N ASN A 130 -1.94 13.74 6.22
CA ASN A 130 -2.39 14.22 4.91
C ASN A 130 -3.65 13.51 4.40
N ARG A 131 -4.16 12.50 5.12
CA ARG A 131 -5.29 11.65 4.72
C ARG A 131 -5.04 10.84 3.45
N ASP A 132 -3.79 10.62 3.06
CA ASP A 132 -3.41 9.79 1.92
C ASP A 132 -3.80 8.33 2.16
N VAL A 133 -3.74 7.90 3.43
CA VAL A 133 -4.07 6.54 3.88
C VAL A 133 -5.49 6.14 3.52
N LEU A 134 -6.47 7.06 3.62
CA LEU A 134 -7.86 6.76 3.24
C LEU A 134 -7.97 6.32 1.78
N VAL A 135 -7.38 7.10 0.86
CA VAL A 135 -7.46 6.82 -0.58
C VAL A 135 -6.78 5.49 -0.91
N SER A 136 -5.59 5.27 -0.33
CA SER A 136 -4.83 4.04 -0.52
C SER A 136 -5.53 2.83 0.07
N SER A 137 -6.07 2.94 1.29
CA SER A 137 -6.78 1.86 1.97
C SER A 137 -8.07 1.44 1.24
N VAL A 138 -8.87 2.42 0.78
CA VAL A 138 -10.10 2.12 0.02
C VAL A 138 -9.75 1.48 -1.32
N ALA A 139 -8.74 1.98 -2.04
CA ALA A 139 -8.31 1.38 -3.31
C ALA A 139 -7.78 -0.04 -3.13
N GLY A 140 -7.00 -0.30 -2.06
CA GLY A 140 -6.52 -1.62 -1.72
C GLY A 140 -7.64 -2.59 -1.38
N ALA A 141 -8.63 -2.15 -0.59
CA ALA A 141 -9.79 -2.96 -0.26
C ALA A 141 -10.63 -3.31 -1.50
N LEU A 142 -10.83 -2.35 -2.41
CA LEU A 142 -11.51 -2.60 -3.70
C LEU A 142 -10.72 -3.57 -4.58
N ALA A 143 -9.40 -3.41 -4.65
CA ALA A 143 -8.54 -4.33 -5.37
C ALA A 143 -8.59 -5.75 -4.79
N ALA A 144 -8.61 -5.89 -3.45
CA ALA A 144 -8.77 -7.15 -2.77
C ALA A 144 -10.12 -7.81 -3.08
N VAL A 145 -11.22 -7.04 -3.07
CA VAL A 145 -12.55 -7.53 -3.46
C VAL A 145 -12.57 -8.02 -4.89
N LEU A 146 -11.98 -7.26 -5.83
CA LEU A 146 -11.88 -7.66 -7.25
C LEU A 146 -11.08 -8.94 -7.42
N THR A 147 -9.95 -9.06 -6.73
CA THR A 147 -9.11 -10.26 -6.78
C THR A 147 -9.84 -11.47 -6.19
N TRP A 148 -10.57 -11.26 -5.08
CA TRP A 148 -11.33 -12.32 -4.45
C TRP A 148 -12.56 -12.72 -5.27
N SER A 149 -13.24 -11.78 -5.92
CA SER A 149 -14.36 -12.09 -6.84
C SER A 149 -13.90 -12.91 -8.04
N ALA A 150 -12.68 -12.71 -8.53
CA ALA A 150 -12.10 -13.58 -9.55
C ALA A 150 -12.02 -15.04 -9.09
N SER A 151 -11.65 -15.27 -7.81
CA SER A 151 -11.64 -16.62 -7.24
C SER A 151 -13.02 -17.25 -7.10
N LEU A 152 -14.09 -16.45 -6.99
CA LEU A 152 -15.47 -16.95 -6.94
C LEU A 152 -16.00 -17.40 -8.30
N LEU A 153 -15.43 -16.91 -9.41
CA LEU A 153 -15.82 -17.33 -10.76
C LEU A 153 -15.60 -18.83 -10.99
N TRP A 154 -14.60 -19.42 -10.31
CA TRP A 154 -14.34 -20.88 -10.33
C TRP A 154 -15.44 -21.74 -9.71
N LEU A 155 -16.35 -21.12 -8.93
CA LEU A 155 -17.49 -21.81 -8.32
C LEU A 155 -18.74 -21.83 -9.23
N LEU A 156 -18.70 -21.10 -10.35
CA LEU A 156 -19.84 -21.03 -11.26
C LEU A 156 -19.81 -22.20 -12.26
N PRO A 157 -20.87 -23.04 -12.31
CA PRO A 157 -20.97 -24.14 -13.27
C PRO A 157 -20.85 -23.62 -14.70
N GLY A 158 -20.02 -24.27 -15.53
CA GLY A 158 -19.82 -23.93 -16.93
C GLY A 158 -18.76 -22.86 -17.22
N LEU A 159 -18.13 -22.28 -16.20
CA LEU A 159 -16.95 -21.41 -16.37
C LEU A 159 -15.63 -22.16 -16.13
N ASP A 160 -15.71 -23.38 -15.63
CA ASP A 160 -14.59 -24.27 -15.27
C ASP A 160 -14.46 -25.44 -16.29
N ASP A 161 -14.70 -25.18 -17.56
CA ASP A 161 -14.61 -26.19 -18.63
C ASP A 161 -13.18 -26.38 -19.17
N GLY A 162 -12.16 -25.92 -18.43
CA GLY A 162 -10.75 -26.15 -18.72
C GLY A 162 -10.30 -27.50 -18.16
N GLY A 163 -9.80 -28.40 -19.02
CA GLY A 163 -9.07 -29.61 -18.57
C GLY A 163 -7.86 -29.23 -17.69
N GLU A 164 -7.20 -30.24 -17.08
CA GLU A 164 -6.13 -30.07 -16.06
C GLU A 164 -5.00 -29.10 -16.44
N ASP A 165 -4.87 -28.67 -17.70
CA ASP A 165 -3.83 -27.77 -18.24
C ASP A 165 -4.38 -26.44 -18.83
N ASP A 166 -5.70 -26.20 -18.87
CA ASP A 166 -6.28 -25.00 -19.47
C ASP A 166 -6.97 -24.13 -18.41
N GLU A 167 -6.52 -22.87 -18.31
CA GLU A 167 -7.22 -21.85 -17.50
C GLU A 167 -8.61 -21.61 -18.14
N GLY A 168 -9.65 -22.19 -17.54
CA GLY A 168 -11.03 -22.03 -18.01
C GLY A 168 -11.45 -20.56 -18.15
N LEU A 169 -12.62 -20.29 -18.70
CA LEU A 169 -13.16 -18.93 -18.92
C LEU A 169 -13.11 -18.06 -17.64
N ALA A 170 -13.29 -18.67 -16.46
CA ALA A 170 -13.17 -18.01 -15.16
C ALA A 170 -11.75 -17.44 -14.92
N GLY A 171 -10.71 -18.24 -15.19
CA GLY A 171 -9.32 -17.83 -15.09
C GLY A 171 -8.98 -16.71 -16.08
N LEU A 172 -9.48 -16.84 -17.31
CA LEU A 172 -9.30 -15.81 -18.35
C LEU A 172 -9.94 -14.47 -17.95
N ILE A 173 -11.18 -14.46 -17.45
CA ILE A 173 -11.84 -13.24 -16.95
C ILE A 173 -11.07 -12.66 -15.77
N GLY A 174 -10.64 -13.49 -14.83
CA GLY A 174 -9.84 -13.05 -13.70
C GLY A 174 -8.51 -12.40 -14.12
N ALA A 175 -7.75 -13.08 -14.98
CA ALA A 175 -6.43 -12.63 -15.40
C ALA A 175 -6.49 -11.44 -16.37
N VAL A 176 -7.41 -11.46 -17.35
CA VAL A 176 -7.45 -10.45 -18.42
C VAL A 176 -8.25 -9.21 -18.05
N LEU A 177 -9.28 -9.34 -17.22
CA LEU A 177 -10.17 -8.22 -16.88
C LEU A 177 -10.00 -7.73 -15.45
N LEU A 178 -10.12 -8.62 -14.45
CA LEU A 178 -10.18 -8.21 -13.05
C LEU A 178 -8.80 -7.86 -12.47
N ALA A 179 -7.75 -8.60 -12.79
CA ALA A 179 -6.41 -8.32 -12.28
C ALA A 179 -5.83 -6.98 -12.81
N PRO A 180 -5.92 -6.63 -14.11
CA PRO A 180 -5.52 -5.32 -14.60
C PRO A 180 -6.34 -4.18 -13.97
N LEU A 181 -7.66 -4.37 -13.78
CA LEU A 181 -8.51 -3.36 -13.15
C LEU A 181 -8.11 -3.13 -11.69
N ALA A 182 -7.85 -4.20 -10.93
CA ALA A 182 -7.33 -4.09 -9.57
C ALA A 182 -5.98 -3.35 -9.53
N ALA A 183 -5.07 -3.69 -10.45
CA ALA A 183 -3.76 -3.03 -10.56
C ALA A 183 -3.89 -1.52 -10.89
N ILE A 184 -4.82 -1.15 -11.79
CA ILE A 184 -5.09 0.24 -12.13
C ILE A 184 -5.67 1.00 -10.92
N LEU A 185 -6.60 0.40 -10.16
CA LEU A 185 -7.16 1.00 -8.94
C LEU A 185 -6.07 1.29 -7.91
N VAL A 186 -5.23 0.30 -7.62
CA VAL A 186 -4.10 0.45 -6.70
C VAL A 186 -3.13 1.53 -7.16
N ARG A 187 -2.72 1.50 -8.43
CA ARG A 187 -1.80 2.49 -9.00
C ARG A 187 -2.36 3.91 -8.94
N SER A 188 -3.65 4.10 -9.14
CA SER A 188 -4.28 5.42 -9.09
C SER A 188 -4.33 6.01 -7.67
N ALA A 189 -4.33 5.16 -6.66
CA ALA A 189 -4.32 5.56 -5.26
C ALA A 189 -2.94 6.08 -4.83
N VAL A 190 -1.86 5.59 -5.47
CA VAL A 190 -0.48 6.00 -5.16
C VAL A 190 -0.03 7.06 -6.16
N SER A 191 0.28 8.25 -5.67
CA SER A 191 0.84 9.33 -6.46
C SER A 191 2.30 9.55 -6.07
N ARG A 192 3.21 9.60 -7.07
CA ARG A 192 4.63 9.93 -6.84
C ARG A 192 4.79 11.26 -6.08
N SER A 193 3.94 12.23 -6.39
CA SER A 193 3.90 13.52 -5.71
C SER A 193 3.63 13.36 -4.21
N ARG A 194 2.69 12.49 -3.80
CA ARG A 194 2.39 12.24 -2.38
C ARG A 194 3.57 11.60 -1.64
N GLU A 195 4.27 10.67 -2.27
CA GLU A 195 5.49 10.08 -1.70
C GLU A 195 6.57 11.15 -1.45
N TYR A 196 6.83 12.00 -2.44
CA TYR A 196 7.80 13.09 -2.29
C TYR A 196 7.36 14.13 -1.25
N HIS A 197 6.06 14.37 -1.11
CA HIS A 197 5.53 15.22 -0.04
C HIS A 197 5.68 14.58 1.34
N ALA A 198 5.45 13.27 1.46
CA ALA A 198 5.65 12.54 2.70
C ALA A 198 7.13 12.51 3.10
N ASP A 199 8.05 12.25 2.15
CA ASP A 199 9.50 12.34 2.36
C ASP A 199 9.92 13.73 2.86
N ALA A 200 9.46 14.78 2.20
CA ALA A 200 9.78 16.16 2.61
C ALA A 200 9.14 16.53 3.97
N SER A 201 7.97 15.98 4.29
CA SER A 201 7.31 16.20 5.59
C SER A 201 8.03 15.47 6.71
N ALA A 202 8.46 14.22 6.47
CA ALA A 202 9.29 13.47 7.39
C ALA A 202 10.62 14.17 7.66
N ALA A 203 11.31 14.62 6.60
CA ALA A 203 12.55 15.38 6.71
C ALA A 203 12.40 16.67 7.53
N ARG A 204 11.30 17.40 7.37
CA ARG A 204 11.02 18.59 8.18
C ARG A 204 10.69 18.26 9.63
N LEU A 205 9.91 17.21 9.87
CA LEU A 205 9.48 16.82 11.22
C LEU A 205 10.65 16.29 12.04
N THR A 206 11.55 15.55 11.42
CA THR A 206 12.72 14.95 12.10
C THR A 206 13.95 15.85 12.09
N GLY A 207 14.03 16.81 11.16
CA GLY A 207 15.25 17.59 10.90
C GLY A 207 16.37 16.77 10.26
N ASP A 208 16.12 15.48 9.91
CA ASP A 208 17.14 14.54 9.46
C ASP A 208 16.70 13.78 8.19
N PRO A 209 16.86 14.39 7.00
CA PRO A 209 16.54 13.71 5.74
C PRO A 209 17.47 12.54 5.41
N LEU A 210 18.71 12.52 5.95
CA LEU A 210 19.69 11.47 5.64
C LEU A 210 19.35 10.15 6.32
N SER A 211 18.80 10.18 7.53
CA SER A 211 18.31 8.96 8.20
C SER A 211 17.20 8.29 7.40
N LEU A 212 16.27 9.06 6.79
CA LEU A 212 15.27 8.48 5.90
C LEU A 212 15.91 7.89 4.62
N ALA A 213 16.87 8.59 4.01
CA ALA A 213 17.58 8.09 2.84
C ALA A 213 18.29 6.76 3.12
N THR A 214 18.97 6.66 4.27
CA THR A 214 19.67 5.44 4.70
C THR A 214 18.68 4.32 5.01
N ALA A 215 17.59 4.62 5.72
CA ALA A 215 16.53 3.67 6.00
C ALA A 215 15.93 3.07 4.71
N LEU A 216 15.62 3.90 3.71
CA LEU A 216 15.08 3.44 2.42
C LEU A 216 16.05 2.49 1.70
N ARG A 217 17.36 2.77 1.72
CA ARG A 217 18.37 1.85 1.15
C ARG A 217 18.41 0.51 1.88
N LYS A 218 18.38 0.54 3.22
CA LYS A 218 18.38 -0.68 4.04
C LYS A 218 17.11 -1.51 3.80
N ILE A 219 15.94 -0.87 3.75
CA ILE A 219 14.66 -1.53 3.49
C ILE A 219 14.64 -2.15 2.09
N ASP A 220 15.05 -1.44 1.05
CA ASP A 220 15.10 -1.95 -0.32
C ASP A 220 16.04 -3.16 -0.43
N ALA A 221 17.25 -3.07 0.14
CA ALA A 221 18.19 -4.18 0.18
C ALA A 221 17.68 -5.37 0.99
N GLY A 222 17.05 -5.12 2.13
CA GLY A 222 16.47 -6.14 2.99
C GLY A 222 15.27 -6.84 2.36
N SER A 223 14.36 -6.10 1.72
CA SER A 223 13.19 -6.66 1.02
C SER A 223 13.58 -7.56 -0.15
N ARG A 224 14.71 -7.28 -0.80
CA ARG A 224 15.26 -8.15 -1.86
C ARG A 224 15.83 -9.46 -1.32
N ARG A 225 16.42 -9.44 -0.10
CA ARG A 225 16.99 -10.63 0.56
C ARG A 225 15.92 -11.50 1.20
N THR A 226 14.92 -10.87 1.75
CA THR A 226 13.81 -11.52 2.45
C THR A 226 12.49 -11.03 1.85
N PRO A 227 12.15 -11.49 0.63
CA PRO A 227 10.94 -11.05 -0.05
C PRO A 227 9.70 -11.51 0.71
N LEU A 228 8.68 -10.65 0.72
CA LEU A 228 7.39 -11.00 1.27
C LEU A 228 6.75 -12.06 0.35
N ARG A 229 6.34 -13.18 0.94
CA ARG A 229 5.63 -14.23 0.18
C ARG A 229 4.22 -13.74 -0.11
N GLY A 230 3.85 -13.72 -1.39
CA GLY A 230 2.50 -13.39 -1.81
C GLY A 230 1.49 -14.42 -1.31
N GLY A 231 0.32 -13.96 -0.88
CA GLY A 231 -0.82 -14.78 -0.51
C GLY A 231 -2.12 -14.09 -0.98
N PRO A 232 -3.26 -14.77 -0.90
CA PRO A 232 -4.55 -14.15 -1.19
C PRO A 232 -4.72 -12.87 -0.34
N GLY A 233 -5.04 -11.74 -0.96
CA GLY A 233 -5.17 -10.45 -0.30
C GLY A 233 -3.90 -9.61 -0.17
N MET A 234 -2.70 -10.20 -0.34
CA MET A 234 -1.42 -9.46 -0.25
C MET A 234 -1.22 -8.49 -1.41
N ALA A 235 -1.74 -8.79 -2.59
CA ALA A 235 -1.69 -7.90 -3.75
C ALA A 235 -2.34 -6.53 -3.46
N GLY A 236 -3.40 -6.52 -2.64
CA GLY A 236 -4.11 -5.31 -2.25
C GLY A 236 -3.41 -4.42 -1.22
N ILE A 237 -2.33 -4.87 -0.58
CA ILE A 237 -1.64 -4.12 0.48
C ILE A 237 -0.21 -3.69 0.13
N GLY A 238 0.39 -4.27 -0.91
CA GLY A 238 1.78 -3.96 -1.29
C GLY A 238 2.02 -2.47 -1.60
N HIS A 239 0.97 -1.76 -2.00
CA HIS A 239 1.01 -0.32 -2.28
C HIS A 239 0.94 0.56 -1.02
N LEU A 240 0.58 0.01 0.13
CA LEU A 240 0.58 0.72 1.42
C LEU A 240 1.99 0.74 2.04
N MET A 241 2.87 -0.14 1.61
CA MET A 241 4.19 -0.37 2.21
C MET A 241 5.18 0.69 1.74
N ILE A 242 6.10 1.14 2.60
CA ILE A 242 7.09 2.17 2.27
C ILE A 242 7.99 1.82 1.08
N VAL A 243 8.26 0.52 0.90
CA VAL A 243 8.91 -0.05 -0.29
C VAL A 243 8.07 -1.24 -0.76
N ASN A 244 7.74 -1.27 -2.06
CA ASN A 244 6.92 -2.36 -2.61
C ASN A 244 7.68 -3.70 -2.56
N PRO A 245 7.26 -4.66 -1.72
CA PRO A 245 7.97 -5.92 -1.53
C PRO A 245 7.83 -6.87 -2.71
N PHE A 246 6.89 -6.62 -3.62
CA PHE A 246 6.62 -7.45 -4.80
C PHE A 246 7.34 -6.95 -6.06
N ALA A 247 8.01 -5.80 -6.01
CA ALA A 247 8.73 -5.25 -7.16
C ALA A 247 9.85 -6.18 -7.67
N ALA A 248 10.39 -7.05 -6.82
CA ALA A 248 11.44 -8.01 -7.18
C ALA A 248 10.89 -9.31 -7.81
N SER A 249 9.66 -9.72 -7.48
CA SER A 249 9.04 -10.96 -7.96
C SER A 249 8.33 -10.81 -9.30
N VAL A 250 7.89 -9.60 -9.65
CA VAL A 250 7.35 -9.29 -10.96
C VAL A 250 8.52 -8.90 -11.86
N GLY A 251 8.93 -9.80 -12.75
CA GLY A 251 10.12 -9.67 -13.60
C GLY A 251 10.29 -8.26 -14.18
N ARG A 252 11.52 -7.73 -14.08
CA ARG A 252 11.92 -6.34 -14.39
C ARG A 252 11.64 -5.88 -15.83
N SER A 253 11.22 -6.74 -16.75
CA SER A 253 11.17 -6.51 -18.19
C SER A 253 9.76 -6.49 -18.81
N GLY A 254 8.70 -6.70 -18.04
CA GLY A 254 7.32 -6.72 -18.58
C GLY A 254 6.52 -5.45 -18.31
N TRP A 255 5.52 -5.17 -19.15
CA TRP A 255 4.51 -4.12 -18.94
C TRP A 255 3.78 -4.30 -17.59
N ALA A 256 3.57 -5.55 -17.16
CA ALA A 256 2.95 -5.90 -15.87
C ALA A 256 3.81 -5.44 -14.68
N GLY A 257 5.14 -5.57 -14.73
CA GLY A 257 6.04 -5.05 -13.69
C GLY A 257 5.97 -3.53 -13.54
N ARG A 258 5.81 -2.81 -14.67
CA ARG A 258 5.61 -1.35 -14.65
C ARG A 258 4.23 -0.94 -14.13
N LEU A 259 3.21 -1.76 -14.31
CA LEU A 259 1.89 -1.55 -13.73
C LEU A 259 1.88 -1.78 -12.21
N CYS A 260 2.69 -2.71 -11.71
CA CYS A 260 2.79 -3.01 -10.29
C CYS A 260 3.76 -2.08 -9.53
N ALA A 261 4.54 -1.24 -10.21
CA ALA A 261 5.39 -0.24 -9.57
C ALA A 261 4.56 0.92 -9.03
N THR A 262 4.15 0.82 -7.78
CA THR A 262 3.28 1.78 -7.11
C THR A 262 4.04 2.98 -6.54
N HIS A 263 5.27 2.78 -6.07
CA HIS A 263 6.11 3.84 -5.50
C HIS A 263 7.17 4.34 -6.48
N PRO A 264 7.66 5.59 -6.31
CA PRO A 264 8.85 6.05 -7.02
C PRO A 264 10.05 5.14 -6.69
N PRO A 265 10.99 4.97 -7.63
CA PRO A 265 12.21 4.21 -7.37
C PRO A 265 12.96 4.74 -6.15
N VAL A 266 13.45 3.84 -5.30
CA VAL A 266 14.14 4.23 -4.05
C VAL A 266 15.31 5.18 -4.32
N HIS A 267 16.06 4.98 -5.40
CA HIS A 267 17.19 5.86 -5.75
C HIS A 267 16.76 7.31 -6.05
N GLU A 268 15.57 7.53 -6.65
CA GLU A 268 15.04 8.87 -6.88
C GLU A 268 14.64 9.56 -5.56
N ARG A 269 14.00 8.82 -4.65
CA ARG A 269 13.64 9.32 -3.31
C ARG A 269 14.89 9.70 -2.51
N VAL A 270 15.87 8.80 -2.52
CA VAL A 270 17.16 9.02 -1.84
C VAL A 270 17.88 10.25 -2.37
N ALA A 271 18.05 10.37 -3.69
CA ALA A 271 18.71 11.55 -4.31
C ALA A 271 17.98 12.85 -3.94
N ARG A 272 16.65 12.82 -3.81
CA ARG A 272 15.87 13.98 -3.39
C ARG A 272 16.08 14.35 -1.92
N LEU A 273 16.15 13.34 -1.03
CA LEU A 273 16.44 13.54 0.39
C LEU A 273 17.86 14.07 0.62
N GLU A 274 18.85 13.57 -0.14
CA GLU A 274 20.23 14.06 -0.11
C GLU A 274 20.32 15.53 -0.55
N ARG A 275 19.57 15.92 -1.58
CA ARG A 275 19.46 17.34 -1.96
C ARG A 275 18.83 18.20 -0.87
N LEU A 276 17.81 17.69 -0.17
CA LEU A 276 17.22 18.39 0.99
C LEU A 276 18.21 18.56 2.15
N ALA A 277 19.17 17.63 2.28
CA ALA A 277 20.28 17.73 3.23
C ALA A 277 21.41 18.67 2.77
N GLY A 278 21.31 19.26 1.59
CA GLY A 278 22.36 20.14 1.04
C GLY A 278 23.52 19.38 0.35
N ILE A 279 23.39 18.09 0.14
CA ILE A 279 24.37 17.28 -0.60
C ILE A 279 24.15 17.52 -2.10
N LYS A 280 25.16 18.08 -2.77
CA LYS A 280 25.14 18.28 -4.22
C LYS A 280 25.23 16.93 -4.94
N ASP A 281 24.45 16.77 -6.00
CA ASP A 281 24.50 15.59 -6.86
C ASP A 281 25.78 15.64 -7.70
N PRO A 282 26.69 14.64 -7.59
CA PRO A 282 27.93 14.64 -8.37
C PRO A 282 27.70 14.56 -9.89
N ALA A 283 26.48 14.27 -10.35
CA ALA A 283 26.14 14.25 -11.77
C ALA A 283 25.88 15.64 -12.36
N THR A 284 25.55 16.64 -11.53
CA THR A 284 25.34 18.04 -11.98
C THR A 284 26.65 18.84 -12.12
N ASP A 285 27.71 18.41 -11.44
CA ASP A 285 29.02 19.09 -11.47
C ASP A 285 29.85 18.74 -12.74
N ARG A 286 29.37 17.84 -13.60
CA ARG A 286 30.05 17.47 -14.88
C ARG A 286 29.48 18.18 -16.10
N ALA A 287 28.52 19.07 -15.91
CA ALA A 287 27.84 19.77 -16.99
C ALA A 287 28.15 21.30 -17.01
N GLU A 288 29.00 21.80 -16.09
CA GLU A 288 29.66 23.10 -16.16
C GLU A 288 31.14 22.90 -16.56
#